data_e0dc11ed2208eabffc5d81e9379692fa
#
_entry.id   e0dc11ed2208eabffc5d81e9379692fa
#
_cell.length_a   1.000
_cell.length_b   1.000
_cell.length_c   1.000
_cell.angle_alpha   90.00
_cell.angle_beta   90.00
_cell.angle_gamma   90.00
#
_symmetry.space_group_name_H-M   'P 1'
#
loop_
_entity.id
_entity.type
_entity.pdbx_description
1 polymer ?
#
loop_
_entity_poly.entity_id
_entity_poly.type
_entity_poly.pdbx_seq_one_letter_code
_entity_poly.pdbx_strand_id
1 'polypeptide(L)'
;MNCTDMGIIESRIDRQSIEYQENARYFQQQLDLLRQRVRLVQQGGGEDAVAKHRTRNKLLARERIYLLCDPDTPFLELSPLAAWEMYDNEAPSAGIVTGIGLVEGQECMIIANDATVKGGTYYPLTVKKHLRAQEIAEQNHLPCIYLVDSGGAFLPLQADVFPDRDHFGRIFYNQARMSSQRIPQIAAVMGSSTAGGAYVSAMSDETVIVRGNGTIFLGGPPLVKAATGE
;
A
#
# COMPACT_ATOMS: atom_id res chain seq x y z
N MET A 1 30.64 -34.31 -15.17
CA MET A 1 30.12 -34.30 -13.79
C MET A 1 28.61 -34.41 -13.89
N ASN A 2 28.06 -35.57 -13.56
CA ASN A 2 26.61 -35.83 -13.65
C ASN A 2 25.90 -35.13 -12.50
N CYS A 3 25.01 -34.19 -12.79
CA CYS A 3 24.15 -33.51 -11.85
C CYS A 3 22.89 -34.36 -11.50
N THR A 4 23.06 -35.60 -11.03
CA THR A 4 21.93 -36.50 -10.80
C THR A 4 21.88 -37.12 -9.40
N ASP A 5 22.50 -36.50 -8.41
CA ASP A 5 22.30 -36.97 -7.03
C ASP A 5 22.16 -35.79 -6.05
N MET A 6 21.11 -35.00 -6.27
CA MET A 6 20.57 -34.17 -5.18
C MET A 6 19.79 -35.12 -4.27
N GLY A 7 20.45 -35.59 -3.22
CA GLY A 7 19.86 -36.49 -2.25
C GLY A 7 18.53 -35.93 -1.73
N ILE A 8 17.46 -36.71 -1.86
CA ILE A 8 16.17 -36.39 -1.27
C ILE A 8 16.35 -36.37 0.25
N ILE A 9 16.05 -35.25 0.87
CA ILE A 9 16.01 -35.15 2.35
C ILE A 9 14.79 -35.93 2.83
N GLU A 10 15.04 -37.12 3.40
CA GLU A 10 13.96 -37.93 3.98
C GLU A 10 13.42 -37.29 5.26
N SER A 11 12.11 -37.05 5.29
CA SER A 11 11.44 -36.59 6.49
C SER A 11 11.28 -37.73 7.50
N ARG A 12 11.70 -37.46 8.76
CA ARG A 12 11.47 -38.35 9.89
C ARG A 12 10.24 -38.00 10.72
N ILE A 13 9.38 -37.13 10.18
CA ILE A 13 8.20 -36.64 10.90
C ILE A 13 7.13 -37.75 10.95
N ASP A 14 6.76 -38.14 12.15
CA ASP A 14 5.60 -39.01 12.38
C ASP A 14 4.33 -38.16 12.51
N ARG A 15 3.52 -38.09 11.45
CA ARG A 15 2.27 -37.35 11.42
C ARG A 15 1.18 -37.91 12.32
N GLN A 16 1.35 -39.14 12.83
CA GLN A 16 0.39 -39.81 13.73
C GLN A 16 0.75 -39.60 15.20
N SER A 17 1.94 -39.06 15.49
CA SER A 17 2.35 -38.78 16.87
C SER A 17 1.44 -37.69 17.49
N ILE A 18 1.20 -37.84 18.79
CA ILE A 18 0.41 -36.88 19.58
C ILE A 18 1.03 -35.46 19.46
N GLU A 19 2.34 -35.39 19.58
CA GLU A 19 3.08 -34.14 19.49
C GLU A 19 2.86 -33.43 18.13
N TYR A 20 2.92 -34.17 17.01
CA TYR A 20 2.64 -33.61 15.70
C TYR A 20 1.21 -33.07 15.60
N GLN A 21 0.23 -33.84 16.08
CA GLN A 21 -1.17 -33.46 16.02
C GLN A 21 -1.48 -32.23 16.87
N GLU A 22 -0.87 -32.07 18.04
CA GLU A 22 -1.00 -30.92 18.89
C GLU A 22 -0.38 -29.67 18.23
N ASN A 23 0.85 -29.81 17.71
CA ASN A 23 1.53 -28.73 16.99
C ASN A 23 0.75 -28.31 15.73
N ALA A 24 0.25 -29.28 14.95
CA ALA A 24 -0.55 -28.99 13.76
C ALA A 24 -1.85 -28.24 14.10
N ARG A 25 -2.53 -28.65 15.20
CA ARG A 25 -3.73 -27.95 15.67
C ARG A 25 -3.43 -26.52 16.11
N TYR A 26 -2.36 -26.33 16.87
CA TYR A 26 -1.92 -24.98 17.29
C TYR A 26 -1.61 -24.11 16.09
N PHE A 27 -0.83 -24.59 15.13
CA PHE A 27 -0.51 -23.87 13.91
C PHE A 27 -1.75 -23.50 13.09
N GLN A 28 -2.70 -24.45 12.96
CA GLN A 28 -3.95 -24.18 12.26
C GLN A 28 -4.75 -23.05 12.92
N GLN A 29 -4.82 -23.01 14.26
CA GLN A 29 -5.46 -21.92 14.99
C GLN A 29 -4.79 -20.57 14.72
N GLN A 30 -3.44 -20.52 14.69
CA GLN A 30 -2.71 -19.28 14.37
C GLN A 30 -2.96 -18.83 12.92
N LEU A 31 -2.99 -19.77 11.98
CA LEU A 31 -3.30 -19.47 10.57
C LEU A 31 -4.73 -18.94 10.39
N ASP A 32 -5.68 -19.53 11.09
CA ASP A 32 -7.08 -19.08 11.01
C ASP A 32 -7.26 -17.69 11.63
N LEU A 33 -6.57 -17.39 12.73
CA LEU A 33 -6.52 -16.05 13.32
C LEU A 33 -5.88 -15.04 12.37
N LEU A 34 -4.76 -15.39 11.76
CA LEU A 34 -4.11 -14.54 10.74
C LEU A 34 -5.05 -14.24 9.57
N ARG A 35 -5.67 -15.28 9.02
CA ARG A 35 -6.63 -15.14 7.91
C ARG A 35 -7.84 -14.27 8.28
N GLN A 36 -8.35 -14.42 9.50
CA GLN A 36 -9.43 -13.59 10.01
C GLN A 36 -9.02 -12.11 10.06
N ARG A 37 -7.86 -11.80 10.64
CA ARG A 37 -7.32 -10.44 10.73
C ARG A 37 -7.10 -9.84 9.34
N VAL A 38 -6.52 -10.60 8.41
CA VAL A 38 -6.32 -10.15 7.02
C VAL A 38 -7.66 -9.82 6.35
N ARG A 39 -8.67 -10.71 6.47
CA ARG A 39 -10.01 -10.42 5.92
C ARG A 39 -10.63 -9.15 6.51
N LEU A 40 -10.41 -8.89 7.81
CA LEU A 40 -10.93 -7.72 8.47
C LEU A 40 -10.29 -6.42 7.93
N VAL A 41 -8.97 -6.37 7.84
CA VAL A 41 -8.27 -5.17 7.33
C VAL A 41 -8.52 -4.94 5.83
N GLN A 42 -8.87 -5.99 5.07
CA GLN A 42 -9.23 -5.86 3.66
C GLN A 42 -10.58 -5.15 3.43
N GLN A 43 -11.41 -5.00 4.46
CA GLN A 43 -12.64 -4.21 4.40
C GLN A 43 -12.39 -2.69 4.36
N GLY A 44 -11.12 -2.28 4.50
CA GLY A 44 -10.74 -0.86 4.47
C GLY A 44 -11.40 -0.06 5.59
N GLY A 45 -11.95 1.10 5.27
CA GLY A 45 -12.60 2.00 6.23
C GLY A 45 -13.99 1.54 6.70
N GLY A 46 -14.41 0.30 6.37
CA GLY A 46 -15.71 -0.26 6.75
C GLY A 46 -16.85 0.06 5.77
N GLU A 47 -18.03 -0.53 6.02
CA GLU A 47 -19.14 -0.53 5.08
C GLU A 47 -19.61 0.87 4.65
N ASP A 48 -19.76 1.78 5.60
CA ASP A 48 -20.23 3.15 5.32
C ASP A 48 -19.24 3.93 4.45
N ALA A 49 -17.94 3.82 4.75
CA ALA A 49 -16.90 4.48 3.98
C ALA A 49 -16.77 3.89 2.57
N VAL A 50 -16.91 2.58 2.43
CA VAL A 50 -16.96 1.87 1.15
C VAL A 50 -18.18 2.30 0.34
N ALA A 51 -19.37 2.32 0.95
CA ALA A 51 -20.60 2.77 0.28
C ALA A 51 -20.45 4.21 -0.24
N LYS A 52 -19.97 5.13 0.60
CA LYS A 52 -19.70 6.53 0.21
C LYS A 52 -18.65 6.64 -0.91
N HIS A 53 -17.64 5.77 -0.91
CA HIS A 53 -16.64 5.73 -1.99
C HIS A 53 -17.25 5.30 -3.32
N ARG A 54 -18.13 4.29 -3.29
CA ARG A 54 -18.86 3.77 -4.45
C ARG A 54 -19.82 4.78 -5.06
N THR A 55 -20.52 5.61 -4.25
CA THR A 55 -21.39 6.68 -4.78
C THR A 55 -20.66 7.70 -5.64
N ARG A 56 -19.32 7.77 -5.53
CA ARG A 56 -18.44 8.62 -6.36
C ARG A 56 -17.91 7.91 -7.59
N ASN A 57 -18.45 6.75 -7.94
CA ASN A 57 -17.97 5.89 -9.04
C ASN A 57 -16.48 5.55 -8.96
N LYS A 58 -15.97 5.33 -7.75
CA LYS A 58 -14.57 4.96 -7.52
C LYS A 58 -14.44 3.48 -7.17
N LEU A 59 -13.44 2.84 -7.74
CA LEU A 59 -13.00 1.49 -7.36
C LEU A 59 -12.22 1.53 -6.06
N LEU A 60 -12.31 0.47 -5.26
CA LEU A 60 -11.50 0.29 -4.04
C LEU A 60 -10.02 0.07 -4.41
N ALA A 61 -9.11 0.36 -3.47
CA ALA A 61 -7.67 0.25 -3.72
C ALA A 61 -7.27 -1.15 -4.25
N ARG A 62 -7.76 -2.23 -3.63
CA ARG A 62 -7.43 -3.60 -4.07
C ARG A 62 -8.08 -3.97 -5.41
N GLU A 63 -9.23 -3.41 -5.74
CA GLU A 63 -9.85 -3.60 -7.06
C GLU A 63 -9.05 -2.92 -8.17
N ARG A 64 -8.53 -1.71 -7.89
CA ARG A 64 -7.64 -1.00 -8.82
C ARG A 64 -6.37 -1.81 -9.10
N ILE A 65 -5.79 -2.40 -8.05
CA ILE A 65 -4.60 -3.26 -8.17
C ILE A 65 -4.95 -4.51 -8.99
N TYR A 66 -6.07 -5.16 -8.70
CA TYR A 66 -6.50 -6.35 -9.43
C TYR A 66 -6.70 -6.10 -10.94
N LEU A 67 -7.26 -4.92 -11.29
CA LEU A 67 -7.46 -4.53 -12.69
C LEU A 67 -6.18 -4.04 -13.38
N LEU A 68 -5.17 -3.64 -12.62
CA LEU A 68 -3.88 -3.20 -13.14
C LEU A 68 -2.94 -4.38 -13.42
N CYS A 69 -2.98 -5.40 -12.56
CA CYS A 69 -2.14 -6.59 -12.72
C CYS A 69 -2.61 -7.45 -13.88
N ASP A 70 -1.67 -8.18 -14.47
CA ASP A 70 -1.95 -9.13 -15.53
C ASP A 70 -2.94 -10.20 -15.05
N PRO A 71 -3.90 -10.61 -15.89
CA PRO A 71 -4.88 -11.63 -15.52
C PRO A 71 -4.22 -12.92 -15.01
N ASP A 72 -4.84 -13.52 -14.00
CA ASP A 72 -4.42 -14.79 -13.39
C ASP A 72 -3.01 -14.79 -12.78
N THR A 73 -2.42 -13.61 -12.52
CA THR A 73 -1.14 -13.47 -11.83
C THR A 73 -1.34 -13.15 -10.35
N PRO A 74 -0.45 -13.64 -9.47
CA PRO A 74 -0.54 -13.34 -8.05
C PRO A 74 -0.11 -11.90 -7.74
N PHE A 75 -0.78 -11.28 -6.78
CA PHE A 75 -0.32 -10.04 -6.14
C PHE A 75 0.24 -10.36 -4.75
N LEU A 76 1.51 -10.09 -4.53
CA LEU A 76 2.17 -10.24 -3.23
C LEU A 76 1.92 -8.99 -2.39
N GLU A 77 0.83 -8.95 -1.62
CA GLU A 77 0.54 -7.83 -0.71
C GLU A 77 1.54 -7.82 0.46
N LEU A 78 2.20 -6.69 0.66
CA LEU A 78 3.18 -6.48 1.74
C LEU A 78 2.50 -5.87 2.97
N SER A 79 2.82 -6.42 4.16
CA SER A 79 2.39 -5.89 5.46
C SER A 79 0.88 -5.55 5.54
N PRO A 80 -0.04 -6.48 5.19
CA PRO A 80 -1.47 -6.20 5.24
C PRO A 80 -1.98 -5.84 6.64
N LEU A 81 -1.31 -6.32 7.71
CA LEU A 81 -1.65 -6.02 9.10
C LEU A 81 -0.92 -4.80 9.68
N ALA A 82 -0.29 -3.97 8.85
CA ALA A 82 0.31 -2.72 9.34
C ALA A 82 -0.75 -1.86 10.05
N ALA A 83 -0.38 -1.27 11.19
CA ALA A 83 -1.25 -0.52 12.10
C ALA A 83 -2.37 -1.34 12.78
N TRP A 84 -2.30 -2.67 12.78
CA TRP A 84 -3.21 -3.50 13.57
C TRP A 84 -3.14 -3.14 15.06
N GLU A 85 -4.30 -2.94 15.69
CA GLU A 85 -4.45 -2.49 17.10
C GLU A 85 -3.77 -1.14 17.42
N MET A 86 -3.53 -0.31 16.38
CA MET A 86 -3.03 1.05 16.55
C MET A 86 -4.07 2.06 16.05
N TYR A 87 -3.96 3.29 16.53
CA TYR A 87 -4.85 4.39 16.16
C TYR A 87 -6.33 4.03 16.33
N ASP A 88 -6.70 3.34 17.41
CA ASP A 88 -8.05 2.83 17.69
C ASP A 88 -8.64 2.01 16.53
N ASN A 89 -7.79 1.31 15.79
CA ASN A 89 -8.10 0.57 14.55
C ASN A 89 -8.69 1.43 13.41
N GLU A 90 -8.51 2.74 13.46
CA GLU A 90 -9.02 3.67 12.42
C GLU A 90 -8.19 3.65 11.11
N ALA A 91 -7.01 3.01 11.11
CA ALA A 91 -6.12 2.95 9.96
C ALA A 91 -5.76 1.50 9.56
N PRO A 92 -6.75 0.66 9.19
CA PRO A 92 -6.48 -0.71 8.74
C PRO A 92 -5.52 -0.73 7.55
N SER A 93 -4.61 -1.70 7.54
CA SER A 93 -3.50 -1.79 6.55
C SER A 93 -2.66 -0.49 6.47
N ALA A 94 -2.64 0.32 7.54
CA ALA A 94 -2.06 1.67 7.56
C ALA A 94 -2.63 2.62 6.47
N GLY A 95 -3.87 2.42 6.01
CA GLY A 95 -4.52 3.25 4.99
C GLY A 95 -3.89 3.18 3.59
N ILE A 96 -3.00 2.22 3.35
CA ILE A 96 -2.30 2.07 2.08
C ILE A 96 -2.05 0.59 1.76
N VAL A 97 -2.29 0.19 0.53
CA VAL A 97 -1.98 -1.15 0.04
C VAL A 97 -0.68 -1.10 -0.74
N THR A 98 0.27 -1.94 -0.37
CA THR A 98 1.58 -2.05 -1.05
C THR A 98 1.85 -3.49 -1.40
N GLY A 99 2.48 -3.73 -2.53
CA GLY A 99 2.82 -5.09 -2.94
C GLY A 99 3.49 -5.17 -4.30
N ILE A 100 3.86 -6.38 -4.68
CA ILE A 100 4.47 -6.68 -5.97
C ILE A 100 3.45 -7.41 -6.83
N GLY A 101 3.23 -6.91 -8.03
CA GLY A 101 2.37 -7.51 -9.05
C GLY A 101 3.01 -7.46 -10.42
N LEU A 102 2.54 -8.32 -11.31
CA LEU A 102 2.96 -8.34 -12.71
C LEU A 102 2.08 -7.38 -13.50
N VAL A 103 2.67 -6.44 -14.23
CA VAL A 103 1.98 -5.47 -15.09
C VAL A 103 2.65 -5.49 -16.45
N GLU A 104 1.92 -5.89 -17.50
CA GLU A 104 2.44 -6.06 -18.87
C GLU A 104 3.72 -6.92 -18.91
N GLY A 105 3.74 -8.02 -18.12
CA GLY A 105 4.87 -8.94 -18.04
C GLY A 105 6.05 -8.44 -17.19
N GLN A 106 5.95 -7.27 -16.56
CA GLN A 106 7.00 -6.68 -15.72
C GLN A 106 6.59 -6.70 -14.26
N GLU A 107 7.44 -7.21 -13.37
CA GLU A 107 7.25 -7.07 -11.93
C GLU A 107 7.37 -5.61 -11.52
N CYS A 108 6.33 -5.10 -10.83
CA CYS A 108 6.24 -3.73 -10.39
C CYS A 108 5.91 -3.66 -8.89
N MET A 109 6.46 -2.69 -8.19
CA MET A 109 6.00 -2.27 -6.88
C MET A 109 4.76 -1.40 -7.03
N ILE A 110 3.64 -1.84 -6.53
CA ILE A 110 2.37 -1.10 -6.58
C ILE A 110 2.08 -0.53 -5.18
N ILE A 111 1.77 0.77 -5.14
CA ILE A 111 1.50 1.52 -3.91
C ILE A 111 0.18 2.27 -4.10
N ALA A 112 -0.87 1.82 -3.42
CA ALA A 112 -2.24 2.34 -3.61
C ALA A 112 -2.80 2.91 -2.31
N ASN A 113 -3.17 4.19 -2.29
CA ASN A 113 -3.89 4.78 -1.17
C ASN A 113 -5.29 4.17 -1.05
N ASP A 114 -5.70 3.81 0.16
CA ASP A 114 -7.09 3.43 0.45
C ASP A 114 -7.88 4.65 0.93
N ALA A 115 -8.56 5.31 0.01
CA ALA A 115 -9.34 6.51 0.33
C ALA A 115 -10.59 6.22 1.21
N THR A 116 -10.95 4.96 1.43
CA THR A 116 -11.98 4.59 2.42
C THR A 116 -11.47 4.74 3.84
N VAL A 117 -10.15 4.67 4.04
CA VAL A 117 -9.49 4.86 5.32
C VAL A 117 -9.11 6.32 5.48
N LYS A 118 -9.91 7.07 6.25
CA LYS A 118 -9.67 8.51 6.55
C LYS A 118 -9.31 9.35 5.31
N GLY A 119 -9.94 9.08 4.18
CA GLY A 119 -9.69 9.81 2.93
C GLY A 119 -8.31 9.57 2.32
N GLY A 120 -7.65 8.46 2.62
CA GLY A 120 -6.30 8.15 2.14
C GLY A 120 -5.22 9.04 2.77
N THR A 121 -5.47 9.57 3.98
CA THR A 121 -4.47 10.36 4.71
C THR A 121 -3.34 9.49 5.26
N TYR A 122 -2.16 10.08 5.35
CA TYR A 122 -0.96 9.41 5.84
C TYR A 122 -0.82 9.55 7.35
N TYR A 123 -0.92 8.45 8.05
CA TYR A 123 -0.51 8.26 9.43
C TYR A 123 1.00 7.97 9.51
N PRO A 124 1.62 8.03 10.69
CA PRO A 124 3.05 7.67 10.82
C PRO A 124 3.38 6.29 10.25
N LEU A 125 2.53 5.28 10.50
CA LEU A 125 2.74 3.93 9.91
C LEU A 125 2.43 3.85 8.42
N THR A 126 1.58 4.71 7.87
CA THR A 126 1.38 4.82 6.42
C THR A 126 2.69 5.23 5.74
N VAL A 127 3.37 6.23 6.31
CA VAL A 127 4.70 6.67 5.85
C VAL A 127 5.71 5.54 5.89
N LYS A 128 5.83 4.86 7.05
CA LYS A 128 6.77 3.73 7.21
C LYS A 128 6.51 2.61 6.21
N LYS A 129 5.25 2.26 6.00
CA LYS A 129 4.87 1.22 5.02
C LYS A 129 5.21 1.64 3.59
N HIS A 130 4.95 2.89 3.23
CA HIS A 130 5.31 3.43 1.91
C HIS A 130 6.84 3.42 1.71
N LEU A 131 7.60 3.92 2.69
CA LEU A 131 9.06 3.91 2.65
C LEU A 131 9.63 2.49 2.51
N ARG A 132 9.06 1.52 3.23
CA ARG A 132 9.48 0.12 3.11
C ARG A 132 9.20 -0.45 1.71
N ALA A 133 8.06 -0.10 1.11
CA ALA A 133 7.78 -0.50 -0.27
C ALA A 133 8.79 0.09 -1.26
N GLN A 134 9.14 1.38 -1.12
CA GLN A 134 10.16 2.01 -1.95
C GLN A 134 11.55 1.40 -1.74
N GLU A 135 11.92 1.06 -0.51
CA GLU A 135 13.18 0.37 -0.21
C GLU A 135 13.27 -0.99 -0.92
N ILE A 136 12.19 -1.78 -0.86
CA ILE A 136 12.12 -3.07 -1.58
C ILE A 136 12.21 -2.85 -3.09
N ALA A 137 11.51 -1.84 -3.61
CA ALA A 137 11.56 -1.51 -5.03
C ALA A 137 12.98 -1.11 -5.47
N GLU A 138 13.67 -0.26 -4.71
CA GLU A 138 15.05 0.16 -5.00
C GLU A 138 16.01 -1.04 -5.00
N GLN A 139 15.93 -1.90 -3.97
CA GLN A 139 16.81 -3.07 -3.84
C GLN A 139 16.64 -4.09 -4.95
N ASN A 140 15.46 -4.19 -5.53
CA ASN A 140 15.10 -5.16 -6.57
C ASN A 140 14.92 -4.52 -7.97
N HIS A 141 15.21 -3.22 -8.11
CA HIS A 141 15.05 -2.46 -9.36
C HIS A 141 13.63 -2.56 -9.96
N LEU A 142 12.59 -2.58 -9.09
CA LEU A 142 11.20 -2.67 -9.53
C LEU A 142 10.66 -1.28 -9.88
N PRO A 143 10.07 -1.08 -11.06
CA PRO A 143 9.27 0.10 -11.36
C PRO A 143 8.21 0.33 -10.28
N CYS A 144 7.98 1.58 -9.88
CA CYS A 144 6.95 1.93 -8.89
C CYS A 144 5.71 2.49 -9.59
N ILE A 145 4.54 1.94 -9.25
CA ILE A 145 3.25 2.44 -9.71
C ILE A 145 2.45 2.93 -8.50
N TYR A 146 2.20 4.25 -8.48
CA TYR A 146 1.45 4.92 -7.41
C TYR A 146 0.01 5.13 -7.84
N LEU A 147 -0.96 4.46 -7.21
CA LEU A 147 -2.39 4.68 -7.42
C LEU A 147 -2.87 5.69 -6.38
N VAL A 148 -2.84 6.98 -6.73
CA VAL A 148 -2.98 8.08 -5.80
C VAL A 148 -4.44 8.46 -5.58
N ASP A 149 -4.88 8.41 -4.33
CA ASP A 149 -6.17 8.91 -3.85
C ASP A 149 -6.00 9.32 -2.38
N SER A 150 -5.29 10.44 -2.15
CA SER A 150 -4.74 10.82 -0.85
C SER A 150 -5.17 12.21 -0.40
N GLY A 151 -5.64 12.30 0.84
CA GLY A 151 -5.90 13.57 1.53
C GLY A 151 -4.65 14.27 2.08
N GLY A 152 -3.44 13.73 1.85
CA GLY A 152 -2.19 14.26 2.42
C GLY A 152 -1.89 13.68 3.81
N ALA A 153 -1.18 14.41 4.65
CA ALA A 153 -0.84 13.96 5.99
C ALA A 153 -2.03 14.04 6.95
N PHE A 154 -2.11 13.12 7.90
CA PHE A 154 -3.06 13.20 9.01
C PHE A 154 -2.59 14.26 10.01
N LEU A 155 -3.14 15.46 9.89
CA LEU A 155 -2.69 16.67 10.62
C LEU A 155 -2.64 16.53 12.14
N PRO A 156 -3.58 15.80 12.82
CA PRO A 156 -3.46 15.61 14.26
C PRO A 156 -2.16 14.93 14.72
N LEU A 157 -1.50 14.16 13.85
CA LEU A 157 -0.22 13.48 14.10
C LEU A 157 0.93 14.07 13.26
N GLN A 158 0.84 15.33 12.85
CA GLN A 158 1.84 15.94 11.96
C GLN A 158 3.27 15.92 12.53
N ALA A 159 3.42 16.00 13.85
CA ALA A 159 4.72 15.93 14.50
C ALA A 159 5.44 14.59 14.26
N ASP A 160 4.68 13.50 14.06
CA ASP A 160 5.20 12.16 13.81
C ASP A 160 5.25 11.80 12.31
N VAL A 161 4.87 12.76 11.45
CA VAL A 161 4.79 12.56 9.99
C VAL A 161 5.81 13.41 9.23
N PHE A 162 6.12 14.65 9.68
CA PHE A 162 6.92 15.60 8.90
C PHE A 162 8.38 15.78 9.32
N PRO A 163 8.74 15.90 10.63
CA PRO A 163 9.97 16.60 11.01
C PRO A 163 11.26 15.77 10.93
N ASP A 164 11.21 14.46 10.69
CA ASP A 164 12.39 13.60 10.73
C ASP A 164 12.79 13.09 9.33
N ARG A 165 14.01 12.59 9.26
CA ARG A 165 14.63 12.06 8.04
C ARG A 165 13.80 10.97 7.36
N ASP A 166 13.24 10.04 8.13
CA ASP A 166 12.48 8.89 7.63
C ASP A 166 10.96 9.13 7.76
N HIS A 167 10.54 10.39 7.63
CA HIS A 167 9.18 10.86 7.57
C HIS A 167 8.73 11.13 6.12
N PHE A 168 7.65 11.87 5.95
CA PHE A 168 6.97 12.05 4.67
C PHE A 168 7.90 12.57 3.54
N GLY A 169 8.81 13.48 3.86
CA GLY A 169 9.78 14.02 2.90
C GLY A 169 10.72 12.96 2.31
N ARG A 170 10.95 11.87 3.03
CA ARG A 170 11.78 10.76 2.54
C ARG A 170 11.17 10.05 1.35
N ILE A 171 9.83 10.02 1.23
CA ILE A 171 9.14 9.43 0.07
C ILE A 171 9.60 10.13 -1.21
N PHE A 172 9.65 11.46 -1.20
CA PHE A 172 10.03 12.26 -2.37
C PHE A 172 11.52 12.13 -2.70
N TYR A 173 12.36 12.12 -1.67
CA TYR A 173 13.78 11.85 -1.85
C TYR A 173 14.01 10.48 -2.50
N ASN A 174 13.30 9.44 -2.07
CA ASN A 174 13.41 8.11 -2.64
C ASN A 174 12.93 8.08 -4.10
N GLN A 175 11.81 8.75 -4.43
CA GLN A 175 11.35 8.87 -5.83
C GLN A 175 12.42 9.49 -6.72
N ALA A 176 12.97 10.65 -6.33
CA ALA A 176 14.02 11.31 -7.10
C ALA A 176 15.28 10.43 -7.26
N ARG A 177 15.65 9.72 -6.19
CA ARG A 177 16.81 8.81 -6.19
C ARG A 177 16.59 7.62 -7.11
N MET A 178 15.45 6.94 -7.00
CA MET A 178 15.12 5.81 -7.86
C MET A 178 15.01 6.22 -9.33
N SER A 179 14.37 7.35 -9.63
CA SER A 179 14.33 7.91 -11.00
C SER A 179 15.75 8.15 -11.54
N SER A 180 16.66 8.73 -10.75
CA SER A 180 18.06 8.91 -11.17
C SER A 180 18.81 7.59 -11.44
N GLN A 181 18.36 6.49 -10.83
CA GLN A 181 18.86 5.14 -11.05
C GLN A 181 18.14 4.41 -12.21
N ARG A 182 17.26 5.11 -12.94
CA ARG A 182 16.44 4.56 -14.02
C ARG A 182 15.43 3.50 -13.55
N ILE A 183 14.96 3.61 -12.31
CA ILE A 183 13.83 2.85 -11.80
C ILE A 183 12.58 3.70 -12.03
N PRO A 184 11.70 3.37 -12.97
CA PRO A 184 10.57 4.21 -13.36
C PRO A 184 9.62 4.48 -12.19
N GLN A 185 9.16 5.73 -12.08
CA GLN A 185 8.19 6.20 -11.10
C GLN A 185 6.94 6.65 -11.87
N ILE A 186 5.85 5.92 -11.75
CA ILE A 186 4.61 6.16 -12.52
C ILE A 186 3.48 6.45 -11.55
N ALA A 187 2.75 7.56 -11.71
CA ALA A 187 1.60 7.88 -10.88
C ALA A 187 0.29 7.89 -11.70
N ALA A 188 -0.74 7.28 -11.14
CA ALA A 188 -2.11 7.40 -11.61
C ALA A 188 -2.96 8.09 -10.53
N VAL A 189 -3.39 9.33 -10.81
CA VAL A 189 -4.22 10.12 -9.90
C VAL A 189 -5.69 9.74 -10.10
N MET A 190 -6.21 8.92 -9.20
CA MET A 190 -7.54 8.33 -9.29
C MET A 190 -8.57 8.97 -8.36
N GLY A 191 -8.16 10.01 -7.66
CA GLY A 191 -8.99 10.76 -6.73
C GLY A 191 -8.27 12.00 -6.27
N SER A 192 -8.43 12.36 -5.00
CA SER A 192 -7.69 13.48 -4.43
C SER A 192 -6.20 13.19 -4.38
N SER A 193 -5.40 14.18 -4.73
CA SER A 193 -3.95 14.15 -4.60
C SER A 193 -3.57 15.48 -3.93
N THR A 194 -3.64 15.50 -2.59
CA THR A 194 -3.58 16.74 -1.79
C THR A 194 -2.28 16.82 -1.02
N ALA A 195 -1.69 18.00 -0.94
CA ALA A 195 -0.47 18.32 -0.19
C ALA A 195 0.67 17.34 -0.51
N GLY A 196 1.10 16.50 0.46
CA GLY A 196 2.12 15.48 0.23
C GLY A 196 1.74 14.45 -0.84
N GLY A 197 0.44 14.10 -0.98
CA GLY A 197 -0.03 13.27 -2.08
C GLY A 197 0.20 13.92 -3.45
N ALA A 198 0.06 15.24 -3.55
CA ALA A 198 0.34 15.99 -4.77
C ALA A 198 1.82 15.88 -5.18
N TYR A 199 2.73 15.90 -4.21
CA TYR A 199 4.15 15.70 -4.48
C TYR A 199 4.46 14.29 -5.01
N VAL A 200 3.83 13.23 -4.47
CA VAL A 200 3.99 11.87 -4.99
C VAL A 200 3.68 11.83 -6.49
N SER A 201 2.58 12.48 -6.90
CA SER A 201 2.21 12.53 -8.32
C SER A 201 3.16 13.41 -9.13
N ALA A 202 3.48 14.62 -8.63
CA ALA A 202 4.26 15.60 -9.37
C ALA A 202 5.75 15.22 -9.54
N MET A 203 6.28 14.39 -8.66
CA MET A 203 7.68 13.92 -8.71
C MET A 203 7.83 12.56 -9.39
N SER A 204 6.74 11.98 -9.88
CA SER A 204 6.81 10.78 -10.73
C SER A 204 7.33 11.14 -12.12
N ASP A 205 8.01 10.19 -12.78
CA ASP A 205 8.52 10.36 -14.14
C ASP A 205 7.36 10.55 -15.15
N GLU A 206 6.27 9.80 -14.89
CA GLU A 206 5.05 9.88 -15.70
C GLU A 206 3.82 9.99 -14.78
N THR A 207 2.89 10.85 -15.14
CA THR A 207 1.65 11.05 -14.39
C THR A 207 0.42 11.04 -15.26
N VAL A 208 -0.52 10.17 -14.93
CA VAL A 208 -1.84 10.08 -15.57
C VAL A 208 -2.91 10.54 -14.57
N ILE A 209 -3.87 11.35 -15.04
CA ILE A 209 -4.98 11.84 -14.21
C ILE A 209 -6.30 11.32 -14.76
N VAL A 210 -7.07 10.65 -13.93
CA VAL A 210 -8.40 10.14 -14.32
C VAL A 210 -9.37 11.31 -14.45
N ARG A 211 -9.91 11.49 -15.66
CA ARG A 211 -10.87 12.56 -15.96
C ARG A 211 -12.10 12.47 -15.05
N GLY A 212 -12.49 13.58 -14.47
CA GLY A 212 -13.69 13.70 -13.62
C GLY A 212 -13.49 13.29 -12.15
N ASN A 213 -12.46 12.49 -11.84
CA ASN A 213 -12.20 12.03 -10.48
C ASN A 213 -10.85 12.52 -9.93
N GLY A 214 -9.82 12.57 -10.77
CA GLY A 214 -8.48 12.96 -10.35
C GLY A 214 -8.36 14.46 -10.15
N THR A 215 -7.74 14.86 -9.04
CA THR A 215 -7.43 16.25 -8.72
C THR A 215 -6.09 16.36 -8.00
N ILE A 216 -5.32 17.41 -8.30
CA ILE A 216 -4.04 17.68 -7.65
C ILE A 216 -4.10 19.08 -7.02
N PHE A 217 -3.88 19.16 -5.70
CA PHE A 217 -3.86 20.41 -4.95
C PHE A 217 -2.70 20.43 -3.96
N LEU A 218 -2.08 21.60 -3.77
CA LEU A 218 -1.20 21.82 -2.61
C LEU A 218 -2.03 22.06 -1.34
N GLY A 219 -3.07 22.88 -1.44
CA GLY A 219 -4.06 23.08 -0.38
C GLY A 219 -5.43 22.64 -0.87
N GLY A 220 -6.12 21.79 -0.08
CA GLY A 220 -7.49 21.40 -0.42
C GLY A 220 -8.43 22.62 -0.42
N PRO A 221 -9.54 22.59 -1.20
CA PRO A 221 -10.46 23.73 -1.31
C PRO A 221 -10.93 24.33 0.02
N PRO A 222 -11.22 23.53 1.08
CA PRO A 222 -11.60 24.09 2.38
C PRO A 222 -10.48 24.92 3.04
N LEU A 223 -9.23 24.51 2.86
CA LEU A 223 -8.07 25.22 3.43
C LEU A 223 -7.82 26.53 2.66
N VAL A 224 -7.91 26.49 1.34
CA VAL A 224 -7.79 27.69 0.49
C VAL A 224 -8.88 28.68 0.84
N LYS A 225 -10.13 28.24 0.92
CA LYS A 225 -11.26 29.09 1.31
C LYS A 225 -11.07 29.73 2.69
N ALA A 226 -10.56 28.98 3.67
CA ALA A 226 -10.26 29.52 4.99
C ALA A 226 -9.15 30.56 4.98
N ALA A 227 -8.17 30.43 4.07
CA ALA A 227 -7.02 31.34 3.97
C ALA A 227 -7.29 32.58 3.12
N THR A 228 -8.10 32.46 2.06
CA THR A 228 -8.31 33.53 1.06
C THR A 228 -9.71 34.16 1.13
N GLY A 229 -10.67 33.50 1.78
CA GLY A 229 -12.08 33.89 1.83
C GLY A 229 -12.89 33.56 0.56
N GLU A 230 -12.27 32.93 -0.44
CA GLU A 230 -12.91 32.54 -1.72
C GLU A 230 -13.44 31.11 -1.71
#